data_1b9bfd88c0d4099db208fa9b8727a0ea
#
_entry.id   1b9bfd88c0d4099db208fa9b8727a0ea
#
_cell.length_a   1.000
_cell.length_b   1.000
_cell.length_c   1.000
_cell.angle_alpha   90.00
_cell.angle_beta   90.00
_cell.angle_gamma   90.00
#
_symmetry.space_group_name_H-M   'P 1'
#
loop_
_entity.id
_entity.type
_entity.pdbx_description
1 polymer ?
#
loop_
_entity_poly.entity_id
_entity_poly.type
_entity_poly.pdbx_seq_one_letter_code
_entity_poly.pdbx_strand_id
1 'polypeptide(L)'
;KDRKLLELSVPEYLSIAYDSENNELSNEEATDILKEFVYSSVETRGTTAQLAFNVNKEYYLNTPNSRSRFNQPIKIVEFTIGNETRNGSNSVGFASVVADKRFPNVLAYSPNGNVAEIEEYGAGIMMKRAQNVAQNYISQVEHYQDSLRDITVEKVCTILGVENFSFEKVKNSLVLEEDTKIEDLDNLIKSRGSAVNPSGTPIATIGP
;
A
#
# COMPACT_ATOMS: atom_id res chain seq x y z
N LYS A 1 26.37 7.38 -23.67
CA LYS A 1 26.54 8.04 -22.35
C LYS A 1 26.14 7.02 -21.31
N ASP A 2 27.09 6.54 -20.57
CA ASP A 2 26.84 5.60 -19.49
C ASP A 2 25.92 6.29 -18.47
N ARG A 3 24.79 5.65 -18.18
CA ARG A 3 23.80 6.18 -17.24
C ARG A 3 24.42 6.01 -15.84
N LYS A 4 24.64 7.12 -15.15
CA LYS A 4 25.11 7.06 -13.76
C LYS A 4 24.02 6.40 -12.92
N LEU A 5 24.32 5.26 -12.33
CA LEU A 5 23.47 4.58 -11.37
C LEU A 5 23.96 4.91 -9.96
N LEU A 6 23.04 5.12 -9.05
CA LEU A 6 23.32 5.39 -7.64
C LEU A 6 22.63 4.31 -6.79
N GLU A 7 23.45 3.60 -6.03
CA GLU A 7 22.96 2.63 -5.05
C GLU A 7 22.53 3.32 -3.77
N LEU A 8 21.35 2.94 -3.28
CA LEU A 8 20.78 3.42 -2.02
C LEU A 8 20.35 2.22 -1.17
N SER A 9 20.52 2.33 0.12
CA SER A 9 19.89 1.42 1.06
C SER A 9 18.36 1.59 1.05
N VAL A 10 17.63 0.57 1.51
CA VAL A 10 16.16 0.65 1.60
C VAL A 10 15.68 1.85 2.43
N PRO A 11 16.24 2.16 3.60
CA PRO A 11 15.89 3.37 4.36
C PRO A 11 16.14 4.67 3.59
N GLU A 12 17.28 4.80 2.90
CA GLU A 12 17.59 5.96 2.07
C GLU A 12 16.56 6.11 0.94
N TYR A 13 16.29 5.02 0.21
CA TYR A 13 15.33 5.03 -0.89
C TYR A 13 13.92 5.42 -0.41
N LEU A 14 13.42 4.80 0.66
CA LEU A 14 12.10 5.09 1.22
C LEU A 14 12.00 6.52 1.77
N SER A 15 13.12 7.11 2.20
CA SER A 15 13.14 8.49 2.69
C SER A 15 12.82 9.53 1.61
N ILE A 16 13.05 9.21 0.34
CA ILE A 16 12.90 10.13 -0.80
C ILE A 16 11.83 9.70 -1.81
N ALA A 17 11.34 8.45 -1.73
CA ALA A 17 10.45 7.86 -2.73
C ALA A 17 9.05 8.46 -2.74
N TYR A 18 8.62 9.05 -1.63
CA TYR A 18 7.25 9.56 -1.47
C TYR A 18 7.23 11.07 -1.29
N ASP A 19 6.10 11.67 -1.70
CA ASP A 19 5.87 13.09 -1.54
C ASP A 19 5.76 13.46 -0.06
N SER A 20 6.18 14.69 0.26
CA SER A 20 6.00 15.26 1.60
C SER A 20 4.59 15.83 1.82
N GLU A 21 3.85 16.11 0.73
CA GLU A 21 2.60 16.87 0.83
C GLU A 21 1.34 16.05 0.50
N ASN A 22 1.44 15.05 -0.39
CA ASN A 22 0.27 14.27 -0.80
C ASN A 22 0.62 12.83 -1.20
N ASN A 23 0.31 11.91 -0.29
CA ASN A 23 0.42 10.46 -0.54
C ASN A 23 -0.95 9.79 -0.74
N GLU A 24 -2.04 10.53 -0.66
CA GLU A 24 -3.38 9.99 -0.87
C GLU A 24 -3.59 9.57 -2.32
N LEU A 25 -4.18 8.40 -2.50
CA LEU A 25 -4.67 7.91 -3.79
C LEU A 25 -6.16 8.24 -3.97
N SER A 26 -6.54 8.47 -5.21
CA SER A 26 -7.94 8.63 -5.59
C SER A 26 -8.73 7.31 -5.42
N ASN A 27 -10.05 7.41 -5.43
CA ASN A 27 -10.90 6.21 -5.42
C ASN A 27 -10.76 5.37 -6.68
N GLU A 28 -10.43 6.01 -7.81
CA GLU A 28 -10.15 5.31 -9.07
C GLU A 28 -8.88 4.47 -8.94
N GLU A 29 -7.79 5.05 -8.42
CA GLU A 29 -6.54 4.33 -8.18
C GLU A 29 -6.73 3.20 -7.15
N ALA A 30 -7.49 3.42 -6.09
CA ALA A 30 -7.85 2.38 -5.12
C ALA A 30 -8.67 1.24 -5.76
N THR A 31 -9.57 1.59 -6.69
CA THR A 31 -10.33 0.61 -7.45
C THR A 31 -9.44 -0.21 -8.37
N ASP A 32 -8.44 0.40 -8.99
CA ASP A 32 -7.50 -0.31 -9.87
C ASP A 32 -6.59 -1.26 -9.09
N ILE A 33 -6.14 -0.87 -7.89
CA ILE A 33 -5.43 -1.76 -6.96
C ILE A 33 -6.30 -2.99 -6.62
N LEU A 34 -7.58 -2.77 -6.31
CA LEU A 34 -8.50 -3.85 -6.00
C LEU A 34 -8.75 -4.78 -7.20
N LYS A 35 -8.93 -4.21 -8.40
CA LYS A 35 -9.11 -4.99 -9.64
C LYS A 35 -7.89 -5.85 -9.93
N GLU A 36 -6.70 -5.28 -9.88
CA GLU A 36 -5.45 -6.00 -10.10
C GLU A 36 -5.34 -7.19 -9.13
N PHE A 37 -5.63 -6.95 -7.85
CA PHE A 37 -5.64 -8.00 -6.84
C PHE A 37 -6.66 -9.10 -7.16
N VAL A 38 -7.91 -8.75 -7.43
CA VAL A 38 -9.01 -9.71 -7.67
C VAL A 38 -8.71 -10.52 -8.93
N TYR A 39 -8.33 -9.89 -10.03
CA TYR A 39 -8.07 -10.58 -11.29
C TYR A 39 -6.83 -11.45 -11.24
N SER A 40 -5.77 -11.05 -10.57
CA SER A 40 -4.60 -11.91 -10.37
C SER A 40 -4.90 -13.14 -9.51
N SER A 41 -5.85 -13.03 -8.57
CA SER A 41 -6.27 -14.13 -7.69
C SER A 41 -7.27 -15.09 -8.35
N VAL A 42 -8.01 -14.64 -9.37
CA VAL A 42 -9.12 -15.38 -10.01
C VAL A 42 -8.67 -16.14 -11.26
N GLU A 43 -7.50 -15.84 -11.84
CA GLU A 43 -6.99 -16.57 -13.04
C GLU A 43 -6.95 -18.10 -12.89
N THR A 44 -7.02 -18.62 -11.67
CA THR A 44 -7.07 -20.05 -11.37
C THR A 44 -8.47 -20.67 -11.39
N ARG A 45 -9.57 -19.91 -11.55
CA ARG A 45 -10.93 -20.43 -11.37
C ARG A 45 -11.94 -20.20 -12.51
N GLY A 46 -11.53 -19.71 -13.66
CA GLY A 46 -12.29 -19.84 -14.92
C GLY A 46 -13.66 -19.13 -14.99
N THR A 47 -13.99 -18.18 -14.12
CA THR A 47 -15.24 -17.41 -14.19
C THR A 47 -14.95 -15.93 -14.43
N THR A 48 -15.03 -15.52 -15.69
CA THR A 48 -15.03 -14.11 -16.11
C THR A 48 -16.42 -13.47 -15.87
N ALA A 49 -16.92 -13.52 -14.64
CA ALA A 49 -18.05 -12.66 -14.27
C ALA A 49 -17.53 -11.23 -14.18
N GLN A 50 -18.17 -10.31 -14.88
CA GLN A 50 -17.84 -8.89 -14.80
C GLN A 50 -18.26 -8.40 -13.41
N LEU A 51 -17.25 -8.15 -12.55
CA LEU A 51 -17.47 -7.68 -11.19
C LEU A 51 -17.61 -6.16 -11.19
N ALA A 52 -18.60 -5.66 -10.48
CA ALA A 52 -18.77 -4.25 -10.16
C ALA A 52 -18.13 -3.95 -8.81
N PHE A 53 -17.28 -2.92 -8.77
CA PHE A 53 -16.63 -2.45 -7.55
C PHE A 53 -17.18 -1.06 -7.21
N ASN A 54 -17.95 -0.98 -6.12
CA ASN A 54 -18.57 0.27 -5.71
C ASN A 54 -17.98 0.73 -4.38
N VAL A 55 -17.54 1.99 -4.32
CA VAL A 55 -17.10 2.60 -3.07
C VAL A 55 -18.29 2.67 -2.10
N ASN A 56 -18.12 2.07 -0.94
CA ASN A 56 -19.11 2.04 0.14
C ASN A 56 -18.81 3.09 1.21
N LYS A 57 -17.55 3.19 1.61
CA LYS A 57 -17.13 4.08 2.69
C LYS A 57 -15.67 4.48 2.53
N GLU A 58 -15.35 5.68 2.99
CA GLU A 58 -13.99 6.18 3.14
C GLU A 58 -13.76 6.62 4.58
N TYR A 59 -12.58 6.35 5.11
CA TYR A 59 -12.17 6.84 6.42
C TYR A 59 -10.64 6.95 6.50
N TYR A 60 -10.16 7.58 7.56
CA TYR A 60 -8.74 7.86 7.73
C TYR A 60 -8.21 7.24 9.02
N LEU A 61 -7.01 6.67 8.93
CA LEU A 61 -6.24 6.20 10.07
C LEU A 61 -5.07 7.15 10.32
N ASN A 62 -4.77 7.40 11.57
CA ASN A 62 -3.57 8.15 11.95
C ASN A 62 -2.41 7.19 12.17
N THR A 63 -1.19 7.60 11.79
CA THR A 63 0.01 6.85 12.15
C THR A 63 0.34 7.05 13.63
N PRO A 64 1.02 6.09 14.26
CA PRO A 64 1.50 6.25 15.63
C PRO A 64 2.50 7.41 15.81
N ASN A 65 3.17 7.81 14.74
CA ASN A 65 4.20 8.86 14.74
C ASN A 65 3.63 10.26 14.53
N SER A 66 2.79 10.73 15.44
CA SER A 66 2.14 12.05 15.36
C SER A 66 3.09 13.25 15.41
N ARG A 67 4.40 13.02 15.67
CA ARG A 67 5.43 14.07 15.74
C ARG A 67 6.22 14.22 14.45
N SER A 68 6.07 13.31 13.49
CA SER A 68 6.73 13.41 12.20
C SER A 68 6.25 14.64 11.44
N ARG A 69 7.18 15.38 10.83
CA ARG A 69 6.84 16.46 9.87
C ARG A 69 6.20 15.94 8.59
N PHE A 70 6.29 14.64 8.34
CA PHE A 70 5.71 13.93 7.20
C PHE A 70 4.43 13.17 7.56
N ASN A 71 3.92 13.34 8.80
CA ASN A 71 2.71 12.68 9.26
C ASN A 71 1.51 13.10 8.41
N GLN A 72 0.89 12.12 7.78
CA GLN A 72 -0.32 12.31 6.98
C GLN A 72 -1.31 11.18 7.31
N PRO A 73 -2.62 11.50 7.40
CA PRO A 73 -3.63 10.48 7.58
C PRO A 73 -3.61 9.47 6.43
N ILE A 74 -3.85 8.21 6.75
CA ILE A 74 -3.89 7.10 5.80
C ILE A 74 -5.33 6.90 5.37
N LYS A 75 -5.63 7.10 4.09
CA LYS A 75 -6.95 6.87 3.55
C LYS A 75 -7.22 5.38 3.38
N ILE A 76 -8.37 4.94 3.87
CA ILE A 76 -8.92 3.59 3.65
C ILE A 76 -10.20 3.72 2.84
N VAL A 77 -10.33 2.91 1.81
CA VAL A 77 -11.53 2.82 0.99
C VAL A 77 -12.13 1.43 1.12
N GLU A 78 -13.37 1.37 1.56
CA GLU A 78 -14.16 0.13 1.60
C GLU A 78 -15.04 0.02 0.37
N PHE A 79 -15.08 -1.16 -0.21
CA PHE A 79 -15.84 -1.48 -1.41
C PHE A 79 -16.89 -2.54 -1.14
N THR A 80 -18.03 -2.40 -1.80
CA THR A 80 -18.95 -3.51 -2.06
C THR A 80 -18.65 -4.08 -3.44
N ILE A 81 -18.65 -5.42 -3.52
CA ILE A 81 -18.38 -6.14 -4.76
C ILE A 81 -19.68 -6.83 -5.19
N GLY A 82 -20.09 -6.61 -6.41
CA GLY A 82 -21.30 -7.17 -6.96
C GLY A 82 -21.06 -7.83 -8.31
N ASN A 83 -21.99 -8.70 -8.71
CA ASN A 83 -22.06 -9.18 -10.08
C ASN A 83 -22.95 -8.23 -10.89
N GLU A 84 -22.48 -7.77 -12.05
CA GLU A 84 -23.32 -7.08 -13.00
C GLU A 84 -24.33 -8.08 -13.60
N THR A 85 -25.51 -8.14 -13.02
CA THR A 85 -26.61 -8.88 -13.62
C THR A 85 -27.58 -7.92 -14.34
N ARG A 86 -28.25 -8.40 -15.39
CA ARG A 86 -29.24 -7.63 -16.14
C ARG A 86 -30.36 -7.00 -15.28
N ASN A 87 -30.55 -7.45 -14.07
CA ASN A 87 -31.64 -7.05 -13.15
C ASN A 87 -31.14 -6.24 -11.94
N GLY A 88 -29.93 -5.69 -11.96
CA GLY A 88 -29.35 -4.90 -10.88
C GLY A 88 -28.17 -5.61 -10.22
N SER A 89 -27.30 -4.83 -9.60
CA SER A 89 -26.13 -5.32 -8.88
C SER A 89 -26.58 -5.91 -7.55
N ASN A 90 -26.44 -7.23 -7.37
CA ASN A 90 -26.50 -7.83 -6.05
C ASN A 90 -25.11 -7.74 -5.43
N SER A 91 -24.99 -7.00 -4.33
CA SER A 91 -23.78 -6.94 -3.54
C SER A 91 -23.54 -8.31 -2.88
N VAL A 92 -22.46 -8.98 -3.28
CA VAL A 92 -22.14 -10.34 -2.79
C VAL A 92 -20.84 -10.42 -2.02
N GLY A 93 -20.04 -9.36 -2.04
CA GLY A 93 -18.75 -9.34 -1.37
C GLY A 93 -18.30 -7.94 -0.95
N PHE A 94 -17.14 -7.87 -0.30
CA PHE A 94 -16.55 -6.61 0.13
C PHE A 94 -15.03 -6.65 -0.01
N ALA A 95 -14.41 -5.46 0.00
CA ALA A 95 -12.97 -5.28 0.15
C ALA A 95 -12.65 -4.01 0.93
N SER A 96 -11.45 -3.97 1.51
CA SER A 96 -10.87 -2.77 2.12
C SER A 96 -9.48 -2.56 1.56
N VAL A 97 -9.21 -1.35 1.09
CA VAL A 97 -7.98 -0.97 0.39
C VAL A 97 -7.33 0.22 1.10
N VAL A 98 -6.02 0.17 1.29
CA VAL A 98 -5.22 1.33 1.67
C VAL A 98 -5.00 2.18 0.42
N ALA A 99 -5.62 3.35 0.38
CA ALA A 99 -5.48 4.32 -0.70
C ALA A 99 -4.37 5.34 -0.37
N ASP A 100 -3.16 4.84 -0.17
CA ASP A 100 -1.97 5.63 0.16
C ASP A 100 -0.76 5.11 -0.62
N LYS A 101 -0.04 6.02 -1.29
CA LYS A 101 1.12 5.70 -2.14
C LYS A 101 2.23 4.98 -1.38
N ARG A 102 2.34 5.22 -0.06
CA ARG A 102 3.36 4.61 0.80
C ARG A 102 3.10 3.12 1.06
N PHE A 103 1.82 2.70 1.01
CA PHE A 103 1.42 1.30 1.22
C PHE A 103 0.14 0.96 0.44
N PRO A 104 0.15 1.01 -0.91
CA PRO A 104 -1.04 0.74 -1.72
C PRO A 104 -1.35 -0.76 -1.69
N ASN A 105 -2.28 -1.18 -0.84
CA ASN A 105 -2.53 -2.60 -0.62
C ASN A 105 -3.99 -2.92 -0.28
N VAL A 106 -4.43 -4.13 -0.62
CA VAL A 106 -5.72 -4.67 -0.20
C VAL A 106 -5.58 -5.26 1.21
N LEU A 107 -6.25 -4.67 2.19
CA LEU A 107 -6.23 -5.13 3.59
C LEU A 107 -7.09 -6.36 3.80
N ALA A 108 -8.23 -6.40 3.15
CA ALA A 108 -9.17 -7.51 3.23
C ALA A 108 -9.98 -7.61 1.95
N TYR A 109 -10.34 -8.83 1.60
CA TYR A 109 -11.20 -9.15 0.48
C TYR A 109 -12.03 -10.38 0.83
N SER A 110 -13.32 -10.32 0.55
CA SER A 110 -14.21 -11.48 0.57
C SER A 110 -15.09 -11.47 -0.68
N PRO A 111 -15.14 -12.55 -1.44
CA PRO A 111 -16.04 -12.65 -2.59
C PRO A 111 -17.51 -12.76 -2.19
N ASN A 112 -17.79 -13.13 -0.93
CA ASN A 112 -19.13 -13.30 -0.39
C ASN A 112 -19.23 -12.68 1.01
N GLY A 113 -20.42 -12.21 1.40
CA GLY A 113 -20.67 -11.62 2.72
C GLY A 113 -20.55 -10.10 2.73
N ASN A 114 -20.77 -9.50 3.87
CA ASN A 114 -20.77 -8.06 4.07
C ASN A 114 -19.88 -7.64 5.25
N VAL A 115 -19.54 -6.35 5.32
CA VAL A 115 -18.66 -5.79 6.36
C VAL A 115 -19.23 -5.99 7.77
N ALA A 116 -20.56 -5.94 7.95
CA ALA A 116 -21.21 -6.10 9.25
C ALA A 116 -21.01 -7.50 9.83
N GLU A 117 -20.97 -8.52 8.99
CA GLU A 117 -20.70 -9.90 9.41
C GLU A 117 -19.25 -10.07 9.88
N ILE A 118 -18.32 -9.26 9.38
CA ILE A 118 -16.91 -9.30 9.77
C ILE A 118 -16.72 -8.88 11.22
N GLU A 119 -17.42 -7.84 11.66
CA GLU A 119 -17.29 -7.33 13.03
C GLU A 119 -17.80 -8.36 14.05
N GLU A 120 -18.80 -9.16 13.68
CA GLU A 120 -19.44 -10.11 14.57
C GLU A 120 -18.64 -11.42 14.78
N TYR A 121 -17.86 -11.87 13.80
CA TYR A 121 -17.20 -13.20 13.81
C TYR A 121 -15.66 -13.18 13.95
N GLY A 122 -15.10 -12.17 14.62
CA GLY A 122 -13.67 -12.10 14.89
C GLY A 122 -12.81 -11.62 13.69
N ALA A 123 -13.40 -11.48 12.52
CA ALA A 123 -12.71 -10.91 11.36
C ALA A 123 -12.39 -9.42 11.57
N GLY A 124 -13.10 -8.73 12.46
CA GLY A 124 -12.74 -7.38 12.91
C GLY A 124 -11.37 -7.33 13.57
N ILE A 125 -10.94 -8.38 14.27
CA ILE A 125 -9.59 -8.47 14.84
C ILE A 125 -8.55 -8.58 13.73
N MET A 126 -8.82 -9.36 12.68
CA MET A 126 -7.91 -9.50 11.54
C MET A 126 -7.81 -8.20 10.76
N MET A 127 -8.93 -7.52 10.52
CA MET A 127 -8.96 -6.21 9.87
C MET A 127 -8.15 -5.20 10.66
N LYS A 128 -8.33 -5.13 11.98
CA LYS A 128 -7.56 -4.23 12.85
C LYS A 128 -6.06 -4.54 12.83
N ARG A 129 -5.68 -5.81 12.76
CA ARG A 129 -4.27 -6.22 12.58
C ARG A 129 -3.72 -5.75 11.24
N ALA A 130 -4.48 -5.92 10.16
CA ALA A 130 -4.09 -5.47 8.84
C ALA A 130 -3.90 -3.94 8.80
N GLN A 131 -4.81 -3.18 9.39
CA GLN A 131 -4.69 -1.73 9.56
C GLN A 131 -3.44 -1.36 10.36
N ASN A 132 -3.16 -2.04 11.48
CA ASN A 132 -1.97 -1.81 12.29
C ASN A 132 -0.67 -2.07 11.50
N VAL A 133 -0.64 -3.06 10.61
CA VAL A 133 0.51 -3.32 9.73
C VAL A 133 0.74 -2.13 8.80
N ALA A 134 -0.31 -1.65 8.14
CA ALA A 134 -0.23 -0.47 7.27
C ALA A 134 0.25 0.78 8.04
N GLN A 135 -0.36 1.06 9.20
CA GLN A 135 0.02 2.18 10.07
C GLN A 135 1.49 2.11 10.51
N ASN A 136 1.96 0.92 10.90
CA ASN A 136 3.33 0.72 11.35
C ASN A 136 4.33 0.86 10.20
N TYR A 137 4.03 0.32 9.01
CA TYR A 137 4.88 0.47 7.84
C TYR A 137 5.01 1.94 7.44
N ILE A 138 3.89 2.65 7.33
CA ILE A 138 3.88 4.07 6.97
C ILE A 138 4.61 4.91 8.03
N SER A 139 4.40 4.61 9.32
CA SER A 139 5.15 5.26 10.42
C SER A 139 6.66 5.05 10.32
N GLN A 140 7.10 3.89 9.82
CA GLN A 140 8.52 3.64 9.58
C GLN A 140 9.05 4.45 8.39
N VAL A 141 8.27 4.58 7.32
CA VAL A 141 8.60 5.46 6.19
C VAL A 141 8.74 6.92 6.66
N GLU A 142 7.79 7.40 7.46
CA GLU A 142 7.85 8.75 8.07
C GLU A 142 9.11 8.94 8.91
N HIS A 143 9.50 7.93 9.68
CA HIS A 143 10.73 7.97 10.46
C HIS A 143 11.98 8.08 9.57
N TYR A 144 12.04 7.34 8.46
CA TYR A 144 13.14 7.47 7.51
C TYR A 144 13.14 8.83 6.83
N GLN A 145 11.98 9.37 6.47
CA GLN A 145 11.86 10.72 5.93
C GLN A 145 12.38 11.77 6.91
N ASP A 146 12.01 11.69 8.19
CA ASP A 146 12.48 12.63 9.21
C ASP A 146 14.00 12.57 9.43
N SER A 147 14.59 11.38 9.37
CA SER A 147 16.00 11.16 9.73
C SER A 147 16.98 11.22 8.55
N LEU A 148 16.56 10.81 7.36
CA LEU A 148 17.46 10.57 6.23
C LEU A 148 17.17 11.42 5.00
N ARG A 149 15.95 11.96 4.82
CA ARG A 149 15.56 12.61 3.57
C ARG A 149 16.51 13.71 3.13
N ASP A 150 16.85 14.64 4.02
CA ASP A 150 17.65 15.81 3.66
C ASP A 150 19.06 15.37 3.20
N ILE A 151 19.67 14.43 3.92
CA ILE A 151 21.00 13.87 3.61
C ILE A 151 20.97 13.08 2.30
N THR A 152 19.92 12.28 2.10
CA THR A 152 19.78 11.45 0.89
C THR A 152 19.53 12.31 -0.35
N VAL A 153 18.70 13.35 -0.23
CA VAL A 153 18.49 14.33 -1.32
C VAL A 153 19.80 15.00 -1.71
N GLU A 154 20.59 15.46 -0.74
CA GLU A 154 21.89 16.07 -1.00
C GLU A 154 22.84 15.08 -1.71
N LYS A 155 22.93 13.84 -1.24
CA LYS A 155 23.70 12.74 -1.85
C LYS A 155 23.29 12.52 -3.31
N VAL A 156 21.98 12.40 -3.59
CA VAL A 156 21.43 12.19 -4.93
C VAL A 156 21.74 13.37 -5.85
N CYS A 157 21.48 14.59 -5.40
CA CYS A 157 21.73 15.79 -6.18
C CYS A 157 23.22 15.94 -6.54
N THR A 158 24.11 15.71 -5.58
CA THR A 158 25.55 15.82 -5.77
C THR A 158 26.07 14.76 -6.76
N ILE A 159 25.68 13.51 -6.59
CA ILE A 159 26.22 12.41 -7.40
C ILE A 159 25.64 12.42 -8.81
N LEU A 160 24.35 12.68 -8.96
CA LEU A 160 23.69 12.70 -10.27
C LEU A 160 23.82 14.06 -10.99
N GLY A 161 24.26 15.10 -10.30
CA GLY A 161 24.41 16.45 -10.86
C GLY A 161 23.06 17.14 -11.13
N VAL A 162 22.09 16.96 -10.22
CA VAL A 162 20.74 17.53 -10.32
C VAL A 162 20.63 18.74 -9.40
N GLU A 163 20.27 19.90 -9.94
CA GLU A 163 20.14 21.14 -9.15
C GLU A 163 18.88 21.14 -8.26
N ASN A 164 17.78 20.59 -8.78
CA ASN A 164 16.51 20.52 -8.06
C ASN A 164 16.04 19.07 -7.98
N PHE A 165 15.93 18.56 -6.77
CA PHE A 165 15.48 17.20 -6.52
C PHE A 165 14.03 17.01 -6.97
N SER A 166 13.81 15.92 -7.73
CA SER A 166 12.48 15.36 -8.03
C SER A 166 12.64 13.86 -8.17
N PHE A 167 11.94 13.09 -7.36
CA PHE A 167 12.03 11.63 -7.39
C PHE A 167 11.73 11.06 -8.78
N GLU A 168 10.70 11.58 -9.46
CA GLU A 168 10.32 11.15 -10.81
C GLU A 168 11.44 11.29 -11.86
N LYS A 169 12.28 12.31 -11.72
CA LYS A 169 13.42 12.54 -12.63
C LYS A 169 14.59 11.60 -12.37
N VAL A 170 14.79 11.20 -11.13
CA VAL A 170 15.97 10.43 -10.70
C VAL A 170 15.68 8.94 -10.50
N LYS A 171 14.42 8.52 -10.30
CA LYS A 171 14.03 7.15 -9.95
C LYS A 171 14.65 6.06 -10.83
N ASN A 172 14.78 6.32 -12.13
CA ASN A 172 15.40 5.38 -13.06
C ASN A 172 16.94 5.30 -12.94
N SER A 173 17.57 6.20 -12.19
CA SER A 173 19.01 6.20 -11.90
C SER A 173 19.31 5.69 -10.50
N LEU A 174 18.29 5.36 -9.72
CA LEU A 174 18.42 4.80 -8.38
C LEU A 174 18.31 3.27 -8.44
N VAL A 175 19.19 2.60 -7.70
CA VAL A 175 19.22 1.15 -7.55
C VAL A 175 19.28 0.84 -6.06
N LEU A 176 18.53 -0.15 -5.61
CA LEU A 176 18.64 -0.64 -4.24
C LEU A 176 19.85 -1.55 -4.12
N GLU A 177 20.61 -1.40 -3.05
CA GLU A 177 21.70 -2.32 -2.68
C GLU A 177 21.17 -3.75 -2.57
N GLU A 178 21.87 -4.72 -3.18
CA GLU A 178 21.35 -6.11 -3.29
C GLU A 178 21.19 -6.79 -1.94
N ASP A 179 22.10 -6.56 -1.02
CA ASP A 179 22.08 -7.16 0.32
C ASP A 179 20.98 -6.60 1.23
N THR A 180 20.49 -5.39 0.95
CA THR A 180 19.41 -4.75 1.70
C THR A 180 18.01 -5.09 1.17
N LYS A 181 17.90 -5.62 -0.06
CA LYS A 181 16.61 -5.88 -0.72
C LYS A 181 15.72 -6.90 -0.02
N ILE A 182 16.33 -7.89 0.62
CA ILE A 182 15.59 -9.03 1.19
C ILE A 182 15.50 -8.92 2.72
N GLU A 183 16.59 -8.60 3.37
CA GLU A 183 16.67 -8.69 4.83
C GLU A 183 15.97 -7.52 5.54
N ASP A 184 16.08 -6.30 5.04
CA ASP A 184 15.44 -5.12 5.65
C ASP A 184 13.95 -5.04 5.34
N LEU A 185 13.51 -5.37 4.11
CA LEU A 185 12.09 -5.52 3.79
C LEU A 185 11.45 -6.69 4.55
N ASP A 186 12.12 -7.84 4.60
CA ASP A 186 11.68 -9.00 5.38
C ASP A 186 11.70 -8.73 6.88
N ASN A 187 12.69 -7.99 7.39
CA ASN A 187 12.76 -7.60 8.80
C ASN A 187 11.71 -6.53 9.16
N LEU A 188 11.43 -5.59 8.27
CA LEU A 188 10.31 -4.64 8.40
C LEU A 188 8.97 -5.38 8.46
N ILE A 189 8.84 -6.45 7.71
CA ILE A 189 7.65 -7.29 7.65
C ILE A 189 7.59 -8.27 8.84
N LYS A 190 8.70 -8.95 9.15
CA LYS A 190 8.79 -10.00 10.19
C LYS A 190 8.88 -9.46 11.62
N SER A 191 9.56 -8.34 11.85
CA SER A 191 9.74 -7.77 13.20
C SER A 191 8.43 -7.40 13.90
N ARG A 192 7.30 -7.51 13.21
CA ARG A 192 5.98 -7.06 13.68
C ARG A 192 4.86 -8.11 13.59
N GLY A 193 5.20 -9.37 13.42
CA GLY A 193 4.30 -10.50 13.68
C GLY A 193 3.12 -10.67 12.74
N SER A 194 3.22 -10.18 11.52
CA SER A 194 2.20 -10.40 10.47
C SER A 194 2.88 -10.68 9.14
N ALA A 195 2.56 -11.79 8.54
CA ALA A 195 3.03 -12.14 7.20
C ALA A 195 2.35 -11.24 6.16
N VAL A 196 3.00 -10.14 5.82
CA VAL A 196 2.68 -9.41 4.59
C VAL A 196 3.53 -10.03 3.48
N ASN A 197 2.88 -10.58 2.47
CA ASN A 197 3.59 -11.03 1.29
C ASN A 197 3.96 -9.79 0.45
N PRO A 198 5.26 -9.56 0.12
CA PRO A 198 5.69 -8.42 -0.70
C PRO A 198 5.10 -8.42 -2.11
N SER A 199 4.44 -9.50 -2.55
CA SER A 199 3.72 -9.58 -3.82
C SER A 199 2.31 -8.98 -3.81
N GLY A 200 1.92 -8.21 -2.78
CA GLY A 200 0.62 -7.54 -2.74
C GLY A 200 -0.56 -8.45 -2.37
N THR A 201 -0.29 -9.65 -1.84
CA THR A 201 -1.37 -10.53 -1.35
C THR A 201 -2.03 -9.92 -0.12
N PRO A 202 -3.36 -9.99 0.02
CA PRO A 202 -4.06 -9.42 1.17
C PRO A 202 -3.62 -10.09 2.47
N ILE A 203 -3.59 -9.29 3.52
CA ILE A 203 -3.23 -9.73 4.87
C ILE A 203 -4.27 -10.68 5.44
N ALA A 204 -5.50 -10.57 4.96
CA ALA A 204 -6.59 -11.47 5.32
C ALA A 204 -7.50 -11.72 4.12
N THR A 205 -7.65 -12.99 3.75
CA THR A 205 -8.73 -13.45 2.90
C THR A 205 -9.76 -14.10 3.79
N ILE A 206 -10.96 -13.53 3.87
CA ILE A 206 -12.06 -14.10 4.62
C ILE A 206 -12.83 -14.98 3.63
N GLY A 207 -12.64 -16.28 3.75
CA GLY A 207 -13.38 -17.28 2.97
C GLY A 207 -14.84 -17.37 3.40
N PRO A 208 -15.67 -18.07 2.61
CA PRO A 208 -17.07 -18.31 2.92
C PRO A 208 -17.25 -19.11 4.21
#